data_32522cc43c26bbad5fbcb631ca6fde9b
#
_entry.id   32522cc43c26bbad5fbcb631ca6fde9b
#
_cell.length_a   1.000
_cell.length_b   1.000
_cell.length_c   1.000
_cell.angle_alpha   90.00
_cell.angle_beta   90.00
_cell.angle_gamma   90.00
#
_symmetry.space_group_name_H-M   'P 1'
#
loop_
_entity.id
_entity.type
_entity.pdbx_description
1 polymer ?
#
loop_
_entity_poly.entity_id
_entity_poly.type
_entity_poly.pdbx_seq_one_letter_code
_entity_poly.pdbx_strand_id
1 'polypeptide(L)'
;MTLTESGQRDFVDTSRLQEYGPDVLSTPRTVVGIIAAALGGAVFMLGCWFALKTTHLPAFGPSNVTKAVGTFGTVLVLLTTAGLTLLWVLDEKKQQPHPRWRTWITYVVSYLSPAALIVTTLAIHLAATRLYLDGITVDQGFRTQFMTRMADSWALSDMNYIDMPTFYPAMWFWFGGRLANLLGI
;
A
#
# COMPACT_ATOMS: atom_id res chain seq x y z
N MET A 1 -46.80 -31.67 -41.66
CA MET A 1 -46.38 -30.33 -41.23
C MET A 1 -45.56 -30.52 -39.97
N THR A 2 -44.28 -30.77 -40.16
CA THR A 2 -43.30 -31.15 -39.09
C THR A 2 -42.40 -29.95 -38.84
N LEU A 3 -42.57 -29.31 -37.72
CA LEU A 3 -41.70 -28.23 -37.24
C LEU A 3 -40.46 -28.89 -36.59
N THR A 4 -39.34 -28.76 -37.29
CA THR A 4 -38.03 -29.12 -36.76
C THR A 4 -37.50 -27.91 -36.02
N GLU A 5 -37.66 -27.91 -34.69
CA GLU A 5 -36.93 -26.96 -33.82
C GLU A 5 -35.50 -27.45 -33.65
N SER A 6 -34.61 -26.91 -34.45
CA SER A 6 -33.19 -27.01 -34.21
C SER A 6 -32.79 -25.93 -33.16
N GLY A 7 -33.03 -26.24 -31.89
CA GLY A 7 -32.43 -25.51 -30.79
C GLY A 7 -30.95 -25.85 -30.72
N GLN A 8 -30.16 -25.19 -31.56
CA GLN A 8 -28.72 -25.23 -31.44
C GLN A 8 -28.36 -24.35 -30.21
N ARG A 9 -28.28 -25.03 -29.05
CA ARG A 9 -27.65 -24.43 -27.89
C ARG A 9 -26.20 -24.20 -28.27
N ASP A 10 -25.84 -22.95 -28.38
CA ASP A 10 -24.42 -22.55 -28.43
C ASP A 10 -23.75 -23.12 -27.19
N PHE A 11 -23.17 -24.29 -27.31
CA PHE A 11 -22.25 -24.82 -26.33
C PHE A 11 -21.08 -23.84 -26.28
N VAL A 12 -21.02 -23.06 -25.22
CA VAL A 12 -19.82 -22.30 -24.90
C VAL A 12 -18.67 -23.31 -24.95
N ASP A 13 -17.79 -23.14 -25.90
CA ASP A 13 -16.64 -24.01 -26.09
C ASP A 13 -15.76 -23.93 -24.84
N THR A 14 -15.99 -24.83 -23.91
CA THR A 14 -15.25 -24.90 -22.64
C THR A 14 -13.78 -25.28 -22.83
N SER A 15 -13.36 -25.68 -24.07
CA SER A 15 -11.95 -25.93 -24.36
C SER A 15 -11.16 -24.62 -24.36
N ARG A 16 -11.77 -23.50 -24.70
CA ARG A 16 -11.15 -22.16 -24.59
C ARG A 16 -11.00 -21.70 -23.13
N LEU A 17 -11.84 -22.17 -22.22
CA LEU A 17 -11.71 -21.87 -20.78
C LEU A 17 -10.56 -22.65 -20.14
N GLN A 18 -10.11 -23.74 -20.76
CA GLN A 18 -8.93 -24.49 -20.32
C GLN A 18 -7.61 -23.89 -20.81
N GLU A 19 -7.64 -23.07 -21.85
CA GLU A 19 -6.44 -22.37 -22.35
C GLU A 19 -6.05 -21.17 -21.46
N TYR A 20 -7.03 -20.57 -20.77
CA TYR A 20 -6.77 -19.75 -19.58
C TYR A 20 -6.65 -20.73 -18.41
N GLY A 21 -5.44 -21.16 -18.09
CA GLY A 21 -5.18 -21.98 -16.91
C GLY A 21 -5.91 -21.41 -15.69
N PRO A 22 -6.30 -22.22 -14.72
CA PRO A 22 -7.08 -21.72 -13.59
C PRO A 22 -6.34 -20.53 -12.99
N ASP A 23 -7.01 -19.40 -12.84
CA ASP A 23 -6.52 -18.20 -12.16
C ASP A 23 -6.12 -18.49 -10.69
N VAL A 24 -6.13 -19.74 -10.32
CA VAL A 24 -5.77 -20.24 -9.01
C VAL A 24 -4.27 -20.51 -8.99
N LEU A 25 -3.52 -19.56 -8.44
CA LEU A 25 -2.14 -19.81 -8.08
C LEU A 25 -2.07 -20.94 -7.06
N SER A 26 -1.13 -21.89 -7.26
CA SER A 26 -0.87 -22.90 -6.24
C SER A 26 -0.44 -22.23 -4.94
N THR A 27 -0.87 -22.75 -3.79
CA THR A 27 -0.57 -22.21 -2.46
C THR A 27 0.91 -21.80 -2.29
N PRO A 28 1.92 -22.62 -2.66
CA PRO A 28 3.31 -22.23 -2.52
C PRO A 28 3.68 -21.01 -3.40
N ARG A 29 3.14 -20.89 -4.60
CA ARG A 29 3.39 -19.72 -5.47
C ARG A 29 2.75 -18.45 -4.89
N THR A 30 1.57 -18.58 -4.31
CA THR A 30 0.90 -17.46 -3.63
C THR A 30 1.71 -16.99 -2.43
N VAL A 31 2.17 -17.92 -1.58
CA VAL A 31 2.99 -17.59 -0.40
C VAL A 31 4.31 -16.92 -0.82
N VAL A 32 5.00 -17.48 -1.80
CA VAL A 32 6.23 -16.87 -2.33
C VAL A 32 5.97 -15.48 -2.91
N GLY A 33 4.86 -15.31 -3.63
CA GLY A 33 4.46 -14.00 -4.17
C GLY A 33 4.21 -12.96 -3.08
N ILE A 34 3.52 -13.33 -2.01
CA ILE A 34 3.26 -12.44 -0.86
C ILE A 34 4.57 -12.05 -0.18
N ILE A 35 5.44 -13.02 0.10
CA ILE A 35 6.75 -12.76 0.73
C ILE A 35 7.61 -11.86 -0.18
N ALA A 36 7.68 -12.15 -1.47
CA ALA A 36 8.43 -11.36 -2.43
C ALA A 36 7.89 -9.92 -2.53
N ALA A 37 6.57 -9.74 -2.53
CA ALA A 37 5.95 -8.41 -2.53
C ALA A 37 6.25 -7.64 -1.24
N ALA A 38 6.16 -8.29 -0.09
CA ALA A 38 6.46 -7.67 1.21
C ALA A 38 7.93 -7.26 1.32
N LEU A 39 8.86 -8.16 0.99
CA LEU A 39 10.28 -7.87 1.04
C LEU A 39 10.70 -6.84 -0.02
N GLY A 40 10.21 -6.98 -1.26
CA GLY A 40 10.49 -6.04 -2.34
C GLY A 40 9.94 -4.64 -2.04
N GLY A 41 8.72 -4.56 -1.50
CA GLY A 41 8.14 -3.30 -1.05
C GLY A 41 8.92 -2.66 0.10
N ALA A 42 9.34 -3.45 1.09
CA ALA A 42 10.15 -2.96 2.21
C ALA A 42 11.53 -2.44 1.73
N VAL A 43 12.23 -3.19 0.88
CA VAL A 43 13.51 -2.76 0.31
C VAL A 43 13.36 -1.49 -0.51
N PHE A 44 12.33 -1.42 -1.36
CA PHE A 44 12.02 -0.22 -2.14
C PHE A 44 11.76 0.99 -1.24
N MET A 45 10.91 0.83 -0.22
CA MET A 45 10.57 1.90 0.71
C MET A 45 11.79 2.39 1.50
N LEU A 46 12.62 1.47 2.02
CA LEU A 46 13.86 1.80 2.72
C LEU A 46 14.86 2.51 1.80
N GLY A 47 15.02 2.04 0.57
CA GLY A 47 15.86 2.69 -0.43
C GLY A 47 15.40 4.14 -0.71
N CYS A 48 14.11 4.35 -0.92
CA CYS A 48 13.53 5.69 -1.06
C CYS A 48 13.74 6.53 0.20
N TRP A 49 13.56 5.95 1.39
CA TRP A 49 13.78 6.65 2.65
C TRP A 49 15.22 7.13 2.80
N PHE A 50 16.20 6.27 2.54
CA PHE A 50 17.61 6.65 2.57
C PHE A 50 17.94 7.72 1.54
N ALA A 51 17.41 7.62 0.32
CA ALA A 51 17.57 8.65 -0.70
C ALA A 51 16.95 9.98 -0.28
N LEU A 52 15.75 9.95 0.31
CA LEU A 52 15.06 11.14 0.79
C LEU A 52 15.81 11.82 1.95
N LYS A 53 16.50 11.07 2.81
CA LYS A 53 17.33 11.63 3.89
C LYS A 53 18.47 12.52 3.38
N THR A 54 18.94 12.32 2.16
CA THR A 54 19.97 13.14 1.54
C THR A 54 19.40 14.45 0.97
N THR A 55 18.07 14.55 0.84
CA THR A 55 17.40 15.76 0.37
C THR A 55 17.10 16.68 1.55
N HIS A 56 17.27 17.98 1.36
CA HIS A 56 16.92 18.97 2.36
C HIS A 56 15.55 19.59 2.05
N LEU A 57 14.51 18.76 2.08
CA LEU A 57 13.15 19.23 1.85
C LEU A 57 12.71 20.18 2.98
N PRO A 58 12.11 21.34 2.65
CA PRO A 58 11.64 22.27 3.65
C PRO A 58 10.45 21.69 4.42
N ALA A 59 10.57 21.63 5.75
CA ALA A 59 9.51 21.14 6.65
C ALA A 59 8.57 22.26 7.09
N PHE A 60 9.14 23.39 7.47
CA PHE A 60 8.43 24.53 8.03
C PHE A 60 8.76 25.79 7.23
N GLY A 61 7.73 26.54 6.87
CA GLY A 61 7.87 27.76 6.11
C GLY A 61 6.68 28.02 5.19
N PRO A 62 6.66 29.15 4.50
CA PRO A 62 5.58 29.49 3.57
C PRO A 62 5.59 28.63 2.30
N SER A 63 6.63 27.82 2.09
CA SER A 63 6.77 26.97 0.92
C SER A 63 5.98 25.65 1.12
N ASN A 64 5.10 25.36 0.17
CA ASN A 64 4.37 24.11 0.12
C ASN A 64 5.05 23.04 -0.76
N VAL A 65 6.36 23.19 -1.03
CA VAL A 65 7.08 22.29 -1.95
C VAL A 65 6.98 20.83 -1.54
N THR A 66 7.21 20.53 -0.27
CA THR A 66 7.16 19.14 0.23
C THR A 66 5.77 18.53 0.07
N LYS A 67 4.69 19.28 0.38
CA LYS A 67 3.31 18.86 0.15
C LYS A 67 3.02 18.67 -1.34
N ALA A 68 3.46 19.60 -2.17
CA ALA A 68 3.28 19.54 -3.61
C ALA A 68 3.98 18.31 -4.23
N VAL A 69 5.22 18.03 -3.83
CA VAL A 69 5.98 16.84 -4.28
C VAL A 69 5.28 15.56 -3.87
N GLY A 70 4.83 15.46 -2.62
CA GLY A 70 4.08 14.30 -2.13
C GLY A 70 2.77 14.10 -2.89
N THR A 71 1.99 15.16 -3.09
CA THR A 71 0.73 15.11 -3.83
C THR A 71 0.96 14.73 -5.30
N PHE A 72 1.92 15.37 -5.96
CA PHE A 72 2.27 15.06 -7.35
C PHE A 72 2.71 13.59 -7.49
N GLY A 73 3.58 13.12 -6.60
CA GLY A 73 4.00 11.72 -6.59
C GLY A 73 2.83 10.75 -6.40
N THR A 74 1.92 11.05 -5.48
CA THR A 74 0.71 10.24 -5.25
C THR A 74 -0.16 10.17 -6.50
N VAL A 75 -0.43 11.32 -7.13
CA VAL A 75 -1.20 11.39 -8.38
C VAL A 75 -0.52 10.59 -9.48
N LEU A 76 0.80 10.72 -9.63
CA LEU A 76 1.57 9.97 -10.62
C LEU A 76 1.46 8.44 -10.42
N VAL A 77 1.59 7.97 -9.19
CA VAL A 77 1.44 6.53 -8.86
C VAL A 77 0.03 6.05 -9.22
N LEU A 78 -0.99 6.79 -8.83
CA LEU A 78 -2.38 6.43 -9.11
C LEU A 78 -2.68 6.42 -10.62
N LEU A 79 -2.27 7.45 -11.35
CA LEU A 79 -2.47 7.51 -12.80
C LEU A 79 -1.72 6.41 -13.55
N THR A 80 -0.48 6.11 -13.14
CA THR A 80 0.30 5.03 -13.74
C THR A 80 -0.36 3.67 -13.51
N THR A 81 -0.79 3.40 -12.29
CA THR A 81 -1.49 2.15 -11.94
C THR A 81 -2.80 2.04 -12.69
N ALA A 82 -3.63 3.08 -12.68
CA ALA A 82 -4.91 3.10 -13.38
C ALA A 82 -4.72 2.97 -14.90
N GLY A 83 -3.75 3.67 -15.49
CA GLY A 83 -3.44 3.59 -16.91
C GLY A 83 -3.03 2.19 -17.35
N LEU A 84 -2.12 1.54 -16.60
CA LEU A 84 -1.71 0.17 -16.90
C LEU A 84 -2.85 -0.83 -16.75
N THR A 85 -3.67 -0.68 -15.71
CA THR A 85 -4.88 -1.51 -15.51
C THR A 85 -5.85 -1.33 -16.68
N LEU A 86 -6.11 -0.10 -17.08
CA LEU A 86 -7.00 0.18 -18.21
C LEU A 86 -6.48 -0.44 -19.51
N LEU A 87 -5.19 -0.26 -19.78
CA LEU A 87 -4.55 -0.85 -20.96
C LEU A 87 -4.64 -2.37 -20.95
N TRP A 88 -4.43 -3.00 -19.79
CA TRP A 88 -4.58 -4.44 -19.63
C TRP A 88 -6.00 -4.91 -19.96
N VAL A 89 -7.01 -4.28 -19.36
CA VAL A 89 -8.42 -4.59 -19.62
C VAL A 89 -8.81 -4.38 -21.07
N LEU A 90 -8.29 -3.32 -21.72
CA LEU A 90 -8.59 -3.06 -23.15
C LEU A 90 -7.97 -4.11 -24.07
N ASP A 91 -6.76 -4.59 -23.77
CA ASP A 91 -6.15 -5.65 -24.56
C ASP A 91 -6.90 -6.96 -24.40
N GLU A 92 -7.30 -7.29 -23.18
CA GLU A 92 -8.07 -8.48 -22.90
C GLU A 92 -9.41 -8.47 -23.64
N LYS A 93 -10.13 -7.34 -23.63
CA LYS A 93 -11.36 -7.17 -24.42
C LYS A 93 -11.13 -7.31 -25.94
N LYS A 94 -9.95 -6.90 -26.42
CA LYS A 94 -9.59 -7.03 -27.83
C LYS A 94 -8.96 -8.37 -28.18
N GLN A 95 -8.79 -9.26 -27.22
CA GLN A 95 -8.08 -10.53 -27.36
C GLN A 95 -6.68 -10.38 -27.97
N GLN A 96 -5.99 -9.29 -27.65
CA GLN A 96 -4.66 -9.01 -28.15
C GLN A 96 -3.61 -9.56 -27.18
N PRO A 97 -2.54 -10.20 -27.68
CA PRO A 97 -1.47 -10.69 -26.82
C PRO A 97 -0.72 -9.51 -26.19
N HIS A 98 -0.46 -9.62 -24.89
CA HIS A 98 0.32 -8.62 -24.19
C HIS A 98 1.80 -8.72 -24.56
N PRO A 99 2.46 -7.64 -25.00
CA PRO A 99 3.89 -7.66 -25.25
C PRO A 99 4.65 -7.91 -23.94
N ARG A 100 5.69 -8.73 -23.97
CA ARG A 100 6.44 -9.19 -22.78
C ARG A 100 6.92 -8.04 -21.89
N TRP A 101 7.43 -6.96 -22.47
CA TRP A 101 7.91 -5.79 -21.73
C TRP A 101 6.80 -5.12 -20.92
N ARG A 102 5.60 -5.03 -21.50
CA ARG A 102 4.43 -4.42 -20.86
C ARG A 102 3.89 -5.28 -19.73
N THR A 103 3.83 -6.59 -19.94
CA THR A 103 3.50 -7.56 -18.89
C THR A 103 4.45 -7.39 -17.70
N TRP A 104 5.75 -7.31 -17.95
CA TRP A 104 6.75 -7.13 -16.92
C TRP A 104 6.57 -5.80 -16.16
N ILE A 105 6.38 -4.68 -16.88
CA ILE A 105 6.12 -3.37 -16.26
C ILE A 105 4.85 -3.41 -15.40
N THR A 106 3.77 -4.02 -15.90
CA THR A 106 2.52 -4.13 -15.16
C THR A 106 2.72 -4.89 -13.84
N TYR A 107 3.45 -6.01 -13.86
CA TYR A 107 3.79 -6.73 -12.63
C TYR A 107 4.61 -5.87 -11.67
N VAL A 108 5.69 -5.26 -12.13
CA VAL A 108 6.54 -4.41 -11.28
C VAL A 108 5.73 -3.27 -10.66
N VAL A 109 4.93 -2.56 -11.45
CA VAL A 109 4.10 -1.46 -10.94
C VAL A 109 3.05 -1.97 -9.96
N SER A 110 2.38 -3.10 -10.25
CA SER A 110 1.39 -3.67 -9.34
C SER A 110 1.99 -4.05 -7.97
N TYR A 111 3.19 -4.62 -7.95
CA TYR A 111 3.87 -4.98 -6.70
C TYR A 111 4.43 -3.77 -5.95
N LEU A 112 4.90 -2.74 -6.65
CA LEU A 112 5.55 -1.60 -6.02
C LEU A 112 4.59 -0.43 -5.73
N SER A 113 3.42 -0.37 -6.36
CA SER A 113 2.49 0.76 -6.18
C SER A 113 2.06 0.99 -4.72
N PRO A 114 1.77 -0.03 -3.88
CA PRO A 114 1.46 0.21 -2.48
C PRO A 114 2.62 0.84 -1.72
N ALA A 115 3.84 0.36 -1.95
CA ALA A 115 5.04 0.92 -1.33
C ALA A 115 5.32 2.35 -1.85
N ALA A 116 5.12 2.61 -3.13
CA ALA A 116 5.24 3.94 -3.72
C ALA A 116 4.21 4.93 -3.15
N LEU A 117 2.97 4.48 -2.88
CA LEU A 117 1.98 5.31 -2.18
C LEU A 117 2.43 5.66 -0.75
N ILE A 118 3.00 4.71 -0.01
CA ILE A 118 3.55 5.00 1.31
C ILE A 118 4.71 5.99 1.22
N VAL A 119 5.58 5.87 0.23
CA VAL A 119 6.67 6.82 0.02
C VAL A 119 6.14 8.23 -0.25
N THR A 120 5.17 8.38 -1.14
CA THR A 120 4.67 9.70 -1.54
C THR A 120 3.79 10.36 -0.47
N THR A 121 3.01 9.58 0.27
CA THR A 121 2.10 10.11 1.29
C THR A 121 2.75 10.27 2.66
N LEU A 122 3.72 9.45 3.00
CA LEU A 122 4.31 9.40 4.33
C LEU A 122 5.82 9.67 4.34
N ALA A 123 6.61 8.91 3.55
CA ALA A 123 8.07 8.98 3.66
C ALA A 123 8.63 10.35 3.26
N ILE A 124 8.09 11.00 2.23
CA ILE A 124 8.52 12.36 1.82
C ILE A 124 8.29 13.35 2.96
N HIS A 125 7.14 13.30 3.63
CA HIS A 125 6.80 14.20 4.72
C HIS A 125 7.68 13.96 5.96
N LEU A 126 7.90 12.70 6.31
CA LEU A 126 8.76 12.32 7.44
C LEU A 126 10.25 12.52 7.15
N ALA A 127 10.68 12.54 5.89
CA ALA A 127 12.06 12.89 5.53
C ALA A 127 12.34 14.38 5.71
N ALA A 128 11.32 15.22 5.47
CA ALA A 128 11.43 16.67 5.69
C ALA A 128 11.45 17.02 7.19
N THR A 129 10.72 16.28 8.02
CA THR A 129 10.68 16.50 9.46
C THR A 129 10.33 15.21 10.21
N ARG A 130 10.83 15.05 11.43
CA ARG A 130 10.38 14.00 12.35
C ARG A 130 9.04 14.32 12.99
N LEU A 131 8.60 15.56 12.89
CA LEU A 131 7.29 16.04 13.31
C LEU A 131 6.36 16.12 12.09
N TYR A 132 5.09 16.39 12.33
CA TYR A 132 4.14 16.64 11.23
C TYR A 132 4.42 18.00 10.57
N LEU A 133 4.17 18.11 9.26
CA LEU A 133 4.43 19.34 8.51
C LEU A 133 3.72 20.57 9.07
N ASP A 134 2.57 20.40 9.68
CA ASP A 134 1.78 21.47 10.28
C ASP A 134 2.01 21.60 11.80
N GLY A 135 3.00 20.90 12.33
CA GLY A 135 3.25 20.82 13.77
C GLY A 135 2.37 19.80 14.49
N ILE A 136 2.57 19.68 15.80
CA ILE A 136 1.81 18.77 16.65
C ILE A 136 0.52 19.48 17.07
N THR A 137 -0.61 18.97 16.60
CA THR A 137 -1.95 19.38 17.09
C THR A 137 -2.30 18.66 18.39
N VAL A 138 -3.37 19.07 19.04
CA VAL A 138 -3.89 18.45 20.29
C VAL A 138 -4.06 16.94 20.12
N ASP A 139 -4.68 16.51 19.02
CA ASP A 139 -4.90 15.09 18.73
C ASP A 139 -3.58 14.31 18.55
N GLN A 140 -2.59 14.94 17.96
CA GLN A 140 -1.27 14.31 17.77
C GLN A 140 -0.52 14.21 19.11
N GLY A 141 -0.64 15.23 19.95
CA GLY A 141 -0.13 15.22 21.32
C GLY A 141 -0.73 14.06 22.12
N PHE A 142 -2.06 13.91 22.08
CA PHE A 142 -2.78 12.79 22.69
C PHE A 142 -2.27 11.43 22.17
N ARG A 143 -2.17 11.25 20.85
CA ARG A 143 -1.70 9.99 20.26
C ARG A 143 -0.28 9.65 20.66
N THR A 144 0.60 10.65 20.72
CA THR A 144 2.00 10.46 21.14
C THR A 144 2.05 10.02 22.61
N GLN A 145 1.33 10.68 23.50
CA GLN A 145 1.26 10.34 24.92
C GLN A 145 0.71 8.93 25.11
N PHE A 146 -0.32 8.56 24.34
CA PHE A 146 -0.92 7.23 24.42
C PHE A 146 0.04 6.14 23.96
N MET A 147 0.79 6.39 22.88
CA MET A 147 1.82 5.47 22.41
C MET A 147 2.96 5.32 23.42
N THR A 148 3.42 6.41 24.05
CA THR A 148 4.44 6.39 25.11
C THR A 148 3.97 5.53 26.28
N ARG A 149 2.73 5.72 26.74
CA ARG A 149 2.13 4.88 27.78
C ARG A 149 2.17 3.39 27.40
N MET A 150 1.81 3.06 26.18
CA MET A 150 1.83 1.69 25.68
C MET A 150 3.25 1.16 25.44
N ALA A 151 4.25 2.02 25.28
CA ALA A 151 5.65 1.62 25.26
C ALA A 151 6.16 1.24 26.65
N ASP A 152 5.75 1.97 27.68
CA ASP A 152 6.21 1.75 29.05
C ASP A 152 5.55 0.54 29.72
N SER A 153 4.28 0.25 29.40
CA SER A 153 3.50 -0.79 30.06
C SER A 153 2.84 -1.75 29.08
N TRP A 154 2.73 -3.01 29.48
CA TRP A 154 1.94 -4.03 28.79
C TRP A 154 0.43 -3.89 29.03
N ALA A 155 0.06 -3.17 30.09
CA ALA A 155 -1.34 -3.00 30.45
C ALA A 155 -2.06 -2.08 29.43
N LEU A 156 -3.26 -2.47 29.05
CA LEU A 156 -4.18 -1.63 28.26
C LEU A 156 -4.90 -0.65 29.19
N SER A 157 -4.15 0.27 29.78
CA SER A 157 -4.69 1.29 30.66
C SER A 157 -4.95 2.59 29.92
N ASP A 158 -5.80 3.42 30.49
CA ASP A 158 -6.04 4.76 29.98
C ASP A 158 -4.77 5.62 30.02
N MET A 159 -4.69 6.60 29.12
CA MET A 159 -3.55 7.48 29.00
C MET A 159 -3.33 8.33 30.26
N ASN A 160 -4.39 8.87 30.83
CA ASN A 160 -4.33 9.76 31.98
C ASN A 160 -4.50 8.99 33.30
N TYR A 161 -5.23 7.88 33.28
CA TYR A 161 -5.64 7.13 34.48
C TYR A 161 -5.13 5.69 34.38
N ILE A 162 -4.03 5.43 35.08
CA ILE A 162 -3.32 4.14 35.00
C ILE A 162 -4.17 2.95 35.47
N ASP A 163 -5.09 3.19 36.38
CA ASP A 163 -5.96 2.17 36.99
C ASP A 163 -7.27 1.95 36.23
N MET A 164 -7.48 2.69 35.16
CA MET A 164 -8.68 2.58 34.33
C MET A 164 -8.38 1.87 33.00
N PRO A 165 -9.31 1.05 32.50
CA PRO A 165 -9.19 0.50 31.16
C PRO A 165 -9.29 1.62 30.14
N THR A 166 -8.58 1.45 29.01
CA THR A 166 -8.66 2.40 27.92
C THR A 166 -10.05 2.39 27.27
N PHE A 167 -10.65 3.55 27.12
CA PHE A 167 -11.88 3.75 26.35
C PHE A 167 -11.63 4.10 24.88
N TYR A 168 -10.38 4.39 24.55
CA TYR A 168 -9.96 4.66 23.16
C TYR A 168 -9.43 3.38 22.50
N PRO A 169 -9.65 3.16 21.18
CA PRO A 169 -9.13 1.98 20.48
C PRO A 169 -7.61 1.89 20.62
N ALA A 170 -7.14 1.06 21.55
CA ALA A 170 -5.74 1.04 21.97
C ALA A 170 -4.84 0.14 21.11
N MET A 171 -5.39 -0.79 20.35
CA MET A 171 -4.64 -1.85 19.66
C MET A 171 -3.48 -1.32 18.83
N TRP A 172 -3.72 -0.29 18.02
CA TRP A 172 -2.68 0.33 17.19
C TRP A 172 -1.54 0.93 18.02
N PHE A 173 -1.89 1.66 19.07
CA PHE A 173 -0.93 2.29 19.97
C PHE A 173 -0.15 1.26 20.79
N TRP A 174 -0.81 0.16 21.17
CA TRP A 174 -0.18 -0.93 21.88
C TRP A 174 0.88 -1.62 21.00
N PHE A 175 0.54 -1.98 19.76
CA PHE A 175 1.52 -2.56 18.83
C PHE A 175 2.68 -1.60 18.57
N GLY A 176 2.40 -0.33 18.29
CA GLY A 176 3.41 0.69 18.06
C GLY A 176 4.30 0.89 19.29
N GLY A 177 3.70 0.96 20.49
CA GLY A 177 4.41 1.08 21.74
C GLY A 177 5.28 -0.14 22.04
N ARG A 178 4.78 -1.36 21.83
CA ARG A 178 5.60 -2.58 21.99
C ARG A 178 6.78 -2.62 21.04
N LEU A 179 6.57 -2.21 19.80
CA LEU A 179 7.64 -2.13 18.80
C LEU A 179 8.68 -1.06 19.20
N ALA A 180 8.24 0.11 19.65
CA ALA A 180 9.11 1.18 20.14
C ALA A 180 9.96 0.69 21.35
N ASN A 181 9.33 0.04 22.32
CA ASN A 181 10.03 -0.55 23.46
C ASN A 181 11.09 -1.57 23.03
N LEU A 182 10.74 -2.47 22.12
CA LEU A 182 11.66 -3.49 21.57
C LEU A 182 12.87 -2.86 20.84
N LEU A 183 12.65 -1.75 20.15
CA LEU A 183 13.69 -1.06 19.39
C LEU A 183 14.47 -0.03 20.21
N GLY A 184 14.07 0.21 21.46
CA GLY A 184 14.71 1.19 22.33
C GLY A 184 14.51 2.64 21.90
N ILE A 185 13.37 2.95 21.28
CA ILE A 185 13.02 4.29 20.77
C ILE A 185 11.75 4.81 21.44
#